data_ad10e7e8fdfafc81a597522c15c57d8a
#
_entry.id   ad10e7e8fdfafc81a597522c15c57d8a
#
_cell.length_a   1.000
_cell.length_b   1.000
_cell.length_c   1.000
_cell.angle_alpha   90.00
_cell.angle_beta   90.00
_cell.angle_gamma   90.00
#
_symmetry.space_group_name_H-M   'P 1'
#
loop_
_entity.id
_entity.type
_entity.pdbx_description
1 polymer ?
#
loop_
_entity_poly.entity_id
_entity_poly.type
_entity_poly.pdbx_seq_one_letter_code
_entity_poly.pdbx_strand_id
1 'polypeptide(L)'
;VKESIKKNINVIQADFNNDLHTYFEKNFFDYAIMTQALQENEDPNSIILEMVRVAREGIVTFPNMGFWKNRFQLGFLGRMPVSDSLPNKWFDTPNIHLCTFNDFENFCKDLDITIIEKKVLNHDYSSNFLLKILPNLFGEIALYRFKKD
;
A
#
# COMPACT_ATOMS: atom_id res chain seq x y z
N VAL A 1 -19.94 0.33 2.59
CA VAL A 1 -21.02 1.20 2.10
C VAL A 1 -22.04 1.48 3.21
N LYS A 2 -22.75 0.50 3.77
CA LYS A 2 -23.84 0.73 4.77
C LYS A 2 -23.36 1.47 6.04
N GLU A 3 -22.19 1.15 6.57
CA GLU A 3 -21.63 1.83 7.76
C GLU A 3 -21.16 3.26 7.49
N SER A 4 -20.60 3.49 6.32
CA SER A 4 -20.13 4.82 5.89
C SER A 4 -21.31 5.78 5.71
N ILE A 5 -22.40 5.31 5.12
CA ILE A 5 -23.65 6.07 4.98
C ILE A 5 -24.23 6.44 6.35
N LYS A 6 -24.22 5.51 7.32
CA LYS A 6 -24.64 5.79 8.71
C LYS A 6 -23.83 6.89 9.40
N LYS A 7 -22.59 7.08 8.98
CA LYS A 7 -21.66 8.11 9.51
C LYS A 7 -21.67 9.41 8.69
N ASN A 8 -22.64 9.59 7.78
CA ASN A 8 -22.70 10.73 6.86
C ASN A 8 -21.41 10.94 6.02
N ILE A 9 -20.72 9.87 5.66
CA ILE A 9 -19.58 9.90 4.77
C ILE A 9 -20.09 9.71 3.33
N ASN A 10 -19.71 10.59 2.43
CA ASN A 10 -20.01 10.45 1.02
C ASN A 10 -19.35 9.17 0.48
N VAL A 11 -20.15 8.29 -0.13
CA VAL A 11 -19.69 7.00 -0.65
C VAL A 11 -20.16 6.84 -2.08
N ILE A 12 -19.21 6.53 -2.95
CA ILE A 12 -19.48 6.11 -4.33
C ILE A 12 -19.07 4.64 -4.42
N GLN A 13 -19.94 3.80 -4.95
CA GLN A 13 -19.60 2.44 -5.32
C GLN A 13 -19.20 2.45 -6.79
N ALA A 14 -17.93 2.25 -7.07
CA ALA A 14 -17.35 2.28 -8.41
C ALA A 14 -16.30 1.18 -8.54
N ASP A 15 -16.09 0.71 -9.76
CA ASP A 15 -14.94 -0.10 -10.09
C ASP A 15 -13.71 0.80 -10.25
N PHE A 16 -12.68 0.56 -9.45
CA PHE A 16 -11.47 1.36 -9.45
C PHE A 16 -10.75 1.36 -10.79
N ASN A 17 -10.84 0.27 -11.53
CA ASN A 17 -10.14 0.12 -12.81
C ASN A 17 -10.86 0.77 -14.00
N ASN A 18 -12.17 1.00 -13.90
CA ASN A 18 -12.96 1.39 -15.06
C ASN A 18 -13.75 2.69 -14.91
N ASP A 19 -14.06 3.12 -13.70
CA ASP A 19 -15.11 4.13 -13.52
C ASP A 19 -14.63 5.47 -12.94
N LEU A 20 -13.47 5.57 -12.30
CA LEU A 20 -13.08 6.80 -11.60
C LEU A 20 -12.92 8.01 -12.51
N HIS A 21 -12.44 7.81 -13.74
CA HIS A 21 -12.33 8.89 -14.73
C HIS A 21 -13.69 9.47 -15.14
N THR A 22 -14.77 8.69 -14.96
CA THR A 22 -16.15 9.14 -15.22
C THR A 22 -16.68 10.04 -14.11
N TYR A 23 -16.21 9.84 -12.88
CA TYR A 23 -16.70 10.57 -11.72
C TYR A 23 -15.86 11.78 -11.32
N PHE A 24 -14.53 11.74 -11.60
CA PHE A 24 -13.61 12.74 -11.11
C PHE A 24 -12.64 13.22 -12.18
N GLU A 25 -12.50 14.53 -12.31
CA GLU A 25 -11.50 15.19 -13.16
C GLU A 25 -10.09 15.04 -12.55
N LYS A 26 -9.07 15.38 -13.37
CA LYS A 26 -7.69 15.41 -12.92
C LYS A 26 -7.51 16.43 -11.78
N ASN A 27 -6.76 16.03 -10.72
CA ASN A 27 -6.47 16.86 -9.55
C ASN A 27 -7.72 17.37 -8.81
N PHE A 28 -8.81 16.60 -8.83
CA PHE A 28 -10.04 16.95 -8.14
C PHE A 28 -9.85 16.96 -6.61
N PHE A 29 -9.02 16.07 -6.09
CA PHE A 29 -8.69 15.96 -4.66
C PHE A 29 -7.29 16.47 -4.36
N ASP A 30 -7.04 16.88 -3.11
CA ASP A 30 -5.69 17.14 -2.63
C ASP A 30 -4.95 15.83 -2.34
N TYR A 31 -5.64 14.84 -1.77
CA TYR A 31 -5.08 13.53 -1.42
C TYR A 31 -5.98 12.38 -1.86
N ALA A 32 -5.36 11.33 -2.42
CA ALA A 32 -5.97 10.02 -2.57
C ALA A 32 -5.28 9.06 -1.60
N ILE A 33 -6.06 8.36 -0.76
CA ILE A 33 -5.52 7.50 0.30
C ILE A 33 -5.99 6.07 0.09
N MET A 34 -5.05 5.13 0.07
CA MET A 34 -5.32 3.70 0.01
C MET A 34 -4.56 2.98 1.14
N THR A 35 -5.29 2.35 2.04
CA THR A 35 -4.71 1.67 3.20
C THR A 35 -4.82 0.17 3.06
N GLN A 36 -3.69 -0.52 3.01
CA GLN A 36 -3.54 -1.99 2.99
C GLN A 36 -4.38 -2.71 1.93
N ALA A 37 -4.72 -2.03 0.83
CA ALA A 37 -5.55 -2.56 -0.24
C ALA A 37 -4.82 -2.66 -1.60
N LEU A 38 -3.62 -2.07 -1.73
CA LEU A 38 -2.86 -2.09 -2.98
C LEU A 38 -2.51 -3.53 -3.41
N GLN A 39 -2.19 -4.38 -2.46
CA GLN A 39 -1.78 -5.77 -2.71
C GLN A 39 -2.95 -6.73 -2.99
N GLU A 40 -4.18 -6.26 -2.81
CA GLU A 40 -5.42 -7.03 -3.07
C GLU A 40 -5.96 -6.80 -4.49
N ASN A 41 -5.39 -5.85 -5.24
CA ASN A 41 -5.88 -5.48 -6.56
C ASN A 41 -5.12 -6.21 -7.66
N GLU A 42 -5.82 -6.56 -8.73
CA GLU A 42 -5.25 -7.27 -9.88
C GLU A 42 -4.26 -6.40 -10.68
N ASP A 43 -4.51 -5.10 -10.77
CA ASP A 43 -3.66 -4.14 -11.48
C ASP A 43 -3.23 -2.95 -10.60
N PRO A 44 -2.17 -3.11 -9.80
CA PRO A 44 -1.60 -2.02 -9.00
C PRO A 44 -1.12 -0.82 -9.84
N ASN A 45 -0.70 -1.04 -11.10
CA ASN A 45 -0.25 0.02 -12.00
C ASN A 45 -1.38 1.02 -12.26
N SER A 46 -2.50 0.54 -12.76
CA SER A 46 -3.68 1.37 -13.06
C SER A 46 -4.16 2.11 -11.83
N ILE A 47 -4.16 1.47 -10.67
CA ILE A 47 -4.60 2.09 -9.43
C ILE A 47 -3.68 3.25 -9.02
N ILE A 48 -2.38 3.06 -9.01
CA ILE A 48 -1.43 4.10 -8.61
C ILE A 48 -1.47 5.27 -9.59
N LEU A 49 -1.56 5.00 -10.90
CA LEU A 49 -1.71 6.04 -11.92
C LEU A 49 -3.03 6.81 -11.77
N GLU A 50 -4.11 6.12 -11.43
CA GLU A 50 -5.40 6.76 -11.21
C GLU A 50 -5.41 7.59 -9.91
N MET A 51 -4.76 7.13 -8.84
CA MET A 51 -4.58 7.92 -7.61
C MET A 51 -3.88 9.26 -7.91
N VAL A 52 -2.79 9.26 -8.67
CA VAL A 52 -2.07 10.50 -9.03
C VAL A 52 -2.74 11.30 -10.13
N ARG A 53 -3.73 10.74 -10.82
CA ARG A 53 -4.60 11.47 -11.75
C ARG A 53 -5.67 12.25 -11.02
N VAL A 54 -6.39 11.61 -10.11
CA VAL A 54 -7.55 12.21 -9.41
C VAL A 54 -7.13 13.12 -8.27
N ALA A 55 -5.91 12.95 -7.73
CA ALA A 55 -5.41 13.74 -6.61
C ALA A 55 -4.02 14.31 -6.90
N ARG A 56 -3.69 15.41 -6.21
CA ARG A 56 -2.35 16.02 -6.27
C ARG A 56 -1.30 15.14 -5.66
N GLU A 57 -1.64 14.40 -4.60
CA GLU A 57 -0.75 13.47 -3.93
C GLU A 57 -1.48 12.16 -3.59
N GLY A 58 -0.76 11.05 -3.75
CA GLY A 58 -1.21 9.73 -3.32
C GLY A 58 -0.58 9.34 -1.98
N ILE A 59 -1.33 8.62 -1.15
CA ILE A 59 -0.82 8.01 0.09
C ILE A 59 -1.22 6.55 0.08
N VAL A 60 -0.24 5.66 0.22
CA VAL A 60 -0.49 4.21 0.33
C VAL A 60 0.16 3.64 1.57
N THR A 61 -0.49 2.62 2.14
CA THR A 61 0.12 1.75 3.13
C THR A 61 0.00 0.30 2.71
N PHE A 62 1.02 -0.50 3.00
CA PHE A 62 1.01 -1.94 2.73
C PHE A 62 1.95 -2.70 3.66
N PRO A 63 1.69 -4.00 3.93
CA PRO A 63 2.59 -4.85 4.69
C PRO A 63 3.86 -5.17 3.89
N ASN A 64 5.00 -5.10 4.58
CA ASN A 64 6.31 -5.36 3.99
C ASN A 64 6.65 -6.86 4.04
N MET A 65 6.68 -7.52 2.88
CA MET A 65 7.13 -8.91 2.78
C MET A 65 8.62 -9.07 3.13
N GLY A 66 9.41 -8.01 3.01
CA GLY A 66 10.84 -7.97 3.36
C GLY A 66 11.15 -7.97 4.86
N PHE A 67 10.15 -7.94 5.74
CA PHE A 67 10.31 -7.97 7.20
C PHE A 67 11.06 -9.22 7.65
N TRP A 68 11.96 -9.11 8.62
CA TRP A 68 12.87 -10.19 9.02
C TRP A 68 12.16 -11.48 9.46
N LYS A 69 11.03 -11.38 10.16
CA LYS A 69 10.23 -12.56 10.54
C LYS A 69 9.70 -13.30 9.32
N ASN A 70 9.26 -12.58 8.29
CA ASN A 70 8.77 -13.15 7.04
C ASN A 70 9.90 -13.88 6.30
N ARG A 71 11.08 -13.22 6.21
CA ARG A 71 12.29 -13.84 5.60
C ARG A 71 12.71 -15.09 6.34
N PHE A 72 12.69 -15.08 7.67
CA PHE A 72 13.04 -16.24 8.48
C PHE A 72 12.08 -17.41 8.24
N GLN A 73 10.77 -17.14 8.24
CA GLN A 73 9.77 -18.17 7.98
C GLN A 73 9.94 -18.80 6.59
N LEU A 74 10.15 -17.98 5.56
CA LEU A 74 10.31 -18.46 4.20
C LEU A 74 11.67 -19.14 3.99
N GLY A 75 12.78 -18.50 4.39
CA GLY A 75 14.14 -18.96 4.10
C GLY A 75 14.62 -20.12 4.96
N PHE A 76 14.22 -20.19 6.24
CA PHE A 76 14.67 -21.23 7.16
C PHE A 76 13.61 -22.29 7.44
N LEU A 77 12.33 -21.92 7.54
CA LEU A 77 11.26 -22.86 7.85
C LEU A 77 10.57 -23.40 6.58
N GLY A 78 10.87 -22.85 5.39
CA GLY A 78 10.30 -23.27 4.11
C GLY A 78 8.78 -23.14 4.02
N ARG A 79 8.19 -22.16 4.70
CA ARG A 79 6.75 -21.94 4.70
C ARG A 79 6.39 -20.47 4.45
N MET A 80 5.22 -20.24 3.86
CA MET A 80 4.71 -18.90 3.65
C MET A 80 4.53 -18.16 4.97
N PRO A 81 4.96 -16.87 5.02
CA PRO A 81 4.94 -16.11 6.25
C PRO A 81 3.53 -15.82 6.77
N VAL A 82 3.41 -15.88 8.09
CA VAL A 82 2.26 -15.35 8.83
C VAL A 82 2.82 -14.47 9.94
N SER A 83 2.36 -13.23 10.01
CA SER A 83 2.82 -12.22 10.98
C SER A 83 1.68 -11.27 11.35
N ASP A 84 1.92 -10.36 12.29
CA ASP A 84 0.91 -9.40 12.72
C ASP A 84 0.42 -8.50 11.58
N SER A 85 1.32 -8.16 10.64
CA SER A 85 1.00 -7.39 9.42
C SER A 85 0.50 -8.24 8.25
N LEU A 86 0.67 -9.56 8.30
CA LEU A 86 0.20 -10.54 7.31
C LEU A 86 -0.48 -11.72 8.05
N PRO A 87 -1.68 -11.51 8.62
CA PRO A 87 -2.27 -12.48 9.54
C PRO A 87 -2.87 -13.72 8.89
N ASN A 88 -3.12 -13.65 7.57
CA ASN A 88 -3.82 -14.72 6.86
C ASN A 88 -2.86 -15.81 6.38
N LYS A 89 -3.35 -17.05 6.25
CA LYS A 89 -2.61 -18.13 5.64
C LYS A 89 -2.54 -17.95 4.12
N TRP A 90 -1.59 -18.63 3.46
CA TRP A 90 -1.34 -18.51 2.03
C TRP A 90 -2.57 -18.81 1.15
N PHE A 91 -3.51 -19.61 1.62
CA PHE A 91 -4.74 -20.00 0.89
C PHE A 91 -5.97 -19.17 1.28
N ASP A 92 -5.85 -18.26 2.26
CA ASP A 92 -6.96 -17.51 2.88
C ASP A 92 -6.64 -16.01 2.93
N THR A 93 -5.62 -15.58 2.20
CA THR A 93 -5.19 -14.19 2.15
C THR A 93 -5.88 -13.46 0.99
N PRO A 94 -6.38 -12.23 1.19
CA PRO A 94 -6.82 -11.37 0.10
C PRO A 94 -5.65 -10.81 -0.73
N ASN A 95 -4.41 -10.85 -0.20
CA ASN A 95 -3.24 -10.32 -0.88
C ASN A 95 -2.84 -11.24 -2.04
N ILE A 96 -3.01 -10.77 -3.27
CA ILE A 96 -2.58 -11.45 -4.49
C ILE A 96 -1.18 -11.04 -4.93
N HIS A 97 -0.73 -9.85 -4.50
CA HIS A 97 0.63 -9.37 -4.71
C HIS A 97 1.35 -9.20 -3.39
N LEU A 98 2.64 -9.52 -3.37
CA LEU A 98 3.50 -9.32 -2.22
C LEU A 98 4.69 -8.47 -2.64
N CYS A 99 4.97 -7.40 -1.92
CA CYS A 99 6.08 -6.51 -2.21
C CYS A 99 6.87 -6.13 -0.96
N THR A 100 8.07 -5.67 -1.20
CA THR A 100 8.94 -5.05 -0.20
C THR A 100 8.99 -3.55 -0.41
N PHE A 101 9.65 -2.81 0.49
CA PHE A 101 9.93 -1.39 0.26
C PHE A 101 10.68 -1.15 -1.06
N ASN A 102 11.69 -1.97 -1.35
CA ASN A 102 12.49 -1.81 -2.56
C ASN A 102 11.68 -2.06 -3.83
N ASP A 103 10.77 -3.03 -3.81
CA ASP A 103 9.89 -3.31 -4.96
C ASP A 103 8.97 -2.13 -5.25
N PHE A 104 8.37 -1.54 -4.21
CA PHE A 104 7.51 -0.37 -4.38
C PHE A 104 8.28 0.88 -4.86
N GLU A 105 9.50 1.09 -4.37
CA GLU A 105 10.35 2.20 -4.81
C GLU A 105 10.76 2.05 -6.29
N ASN A 106 11.10 0.84 -6.72
CA ASN A 106 11.38 0.55 -8.13
C ASN A 106 10.11 0.74 -8.98
N PHE A 107 8.99 0.24 -8.53
CA PHE A 107 7.70 0.40 -9.18
C PHE A 107 7.32 1.89 -9.38
N CYS A 108 7.50 2.74 -8.36
CA CYS A 108 7.29 4.18 -8.49
C CYS A 108 8.23 4.80 -9.54
N LYS A 109 9.49 4.37 -9.56
CA LYS A 109 10.48 4.83 -10.54
C LYS A 109 10.10 4.44 -11.97
N ASP A 110 9.63 3.22 -12.18
CA ASP A 110 9.22 2.73 -13.51
C ASP A 110 7.97 3.48 -14.05
N LEU A 111 7.17 4.04 -13.15
CA LEU A 111 5.98 4.85 -13.47
C LEU A 111 6.24 6.36 -13.52
N ASP A 112 7.48 6.83 -13.37
CA ASP A 112 7.84 8.25 -13.23
C ASP A 112 7.09 8.94 -12.09
N ILE A 113 6.96 8.24 -10.95
CA ILE A 113 6.32 8.75 -9.74
C ILE A 113 7.37 9.18 -8.74
N THR A 114 7.23 10.42 -8.26
CA THR A 114 8.12 11.00 -7.25
C THR A 114 7.62 10.67 -5.85
N ILE A 115 8.42 9.94 -5.08
CA ILE A 115 8.17 9.70 -3.65
C ILE A 115 8.54 10.95 -2.86
N ILE A 116 7.56 11.54 -2.17
CA ILE A 116 7.72 12.75 -1.34
C ILE A 116 8.15 12.35 0.08
N GLU A 117 7.54 11.31 0.62
CA GLU A 117 7.76 10.89 2.00
C GLU A 117 7.65 9.37 2.13
N LYS A 118 8.56 8.79 2.91
CA LYS A 118 8.56 7.38 3.31
C LYS A 118 8.54 7.29 4.82
N LYS A 119 7.55 6.61 5.37
CA LYS A 119 7.52 6.21 6.79
C LYS A 119 7.52 4.69 6.91
N VAL A 120 8.28 4.23 7.89
CA VAL A 120 8.44 2.81 8.21
C VAL A 120 7.90 2.61 9.62
N LEU A 121 6.96 1.71 9.75
CA LEU A 121 6.21 1.51 10.99
C LEU A 121 6.22 0.04 11.39
N ASN A 122 6.07 -0.21 12.68
CA ASN A 122 5.68 -1.52 13.21
C ASN A 122 4.16 -1.72 13.04
N HIS A 123 3.66 -2.91 13.38
CA HIS A 123 2.22 -3.20 13.35
C HIS A 123 1.39 -2.28 14.28
N ASP A 124 1.97 -1.78 15.36
CA ASP A 124 1.37 -0.82 16.30
C ASP A 124 1.53 0.66 15.87
N TYR A 125 2.01 0.89 14.63
CA TYR A 125 2.32 2.20 14.06
C TYR A 125 3.38 3.00 14.81
N SER A 126 4.15 2.35 15.69
CA SER A 126 5.32 2.95 16.34
C SER A 126 6.53 2.96 15.41
N SER A 127 7.49 3.84 15.70
CA SER A 127 8.78 3.89 15.02
C SER A 127 9.91 3.81 16.03
N ASN A 128 10.98 3.12 15.69
CA ASN A 128 12.17 3.00 16.50
C ASN A 128 13.45 3.20 15.68
N PHE A 129 14.60 3.25 16.34
CA PHE A 129 15.89 3.51 15.73
C PHE A 129 16.29 2.45 14.65
N LEU A 130 15.97 1.18 14.88
CA LEU A 130 16.29 0.09 13.95
C LEU A 130 15.57 0.24 12.62
N LEU A 131 14.35 0.78 12.63
CA LEU A 131 13.56 1.06 11.42
C LEU A 131 14.23 2.11 10.53
N LYS A 132 15.07 2.99 11.10
CA LYS A 132 15.79 4.01 10.34
C LYS A 132 17.06 3.48 9.68
N ILE A 133 17.73 2.49 10.29
CA ILE A 133 19.00 1.93 9.77
C ILE A 133 18.73 0.90 8.67
N LEU A 134 17.84 -0.04 8.91
CA LEU A 134 17.52 -1.12 7.97
C LEU A 134 15.99 -1.24 7.80
N PRO A 135 15.36 -0.24 7.15
CA PRO A 135 13.91 -0.16 7.05
C PRO A 135 13.29 -1.38 6.40
N ASN A 136 13.87 -1.89 5.32
CA ASN A 136 13.36 -3.05 4.60
C ASN A 136 13.48 -4.38 5.38
N LEU A 137 14.32 -4.42 6.41
CA LEU A 137 14.48 -5.60 7.26
C LEU A 137 13.61 -5.54 8.52
N PHE A 138 13.51 -4.38 9.15
CA PHE A 138 12.85 -4.24 10.44
C PHE A 138 11.46 -3.60 10.36
N GLY A 139 11.10 -2.96 9.25
CA GLY A 139 9.78 -2.37 9.05
C GLY A 139 8.72 -3.40 8.68
N GLU A 140 7.59 -3.36 9.37
CA GLU A 140 6.45 -4.24 9.11
C GLU A 140 5.45 -3.63 8.14
N ILE A 141 5.22 -2.31 8.26
CA ILE A 141 4.26 -1.57 7.44
C ILE A 141 4.98 -0.42 6.75
N ALA A 142 4.75 -0.30 5.46
CA ALA A 142 5.16 0.81 4.64
C ALA A 142 4.07 1.89 4.62
N LEU A 143 4.47 3.16 4.69
CA LEU A 143 3.64 4.30 4.31
C LEU A 143 4.44 5.16 3.35
N TYR A 144 3.87 5.41 2.18
CA TYR A 144 4.44 6.28 1.16
C TYR A 144 3.48 7.38 0.79
N ARG A 145 4.00 8.61 0.70
CA ARG A 145 3.35 9.75 0.07
C ARG A 145 4.10 10.09 -1.22
N PHE A 146 3.39 10.22 -2.31
CA PHE A 146 3.96 10.36 -3.64
C PHE A 146 3.10 11.25 -4.53
N LYS A 147 3.69 11.72 -5.63
CA LYS A 147 3.00 12.48 -6.68
C LYS A 147 3.56 12.12 -8.04
N LYS A 148 2.84 12.52 -9.08
CA LYS A 148 3.35 12.56 -10.45
C LYS A 148 3.36 14.00 -10.92
N ASP A 149 4.49 14.47 -11.47
CA ASP A 149 4.67 15.84 -11.98
C ASP A 149 3.97 16.03 -13.32
#